data_a78cd8b3af8782a99e7750be89178645
#
_entry.id   a78cd8b3af8782a99e7750be89178645
#
_cell.length_a   1.000
_cell.length_b   1.000
_cell.length_c   1.000
_cell.angle_alpha   90.00
_cell.angle_beta   90.00
_cell.angle_gamma   90.00
#
_symmetry.space_group_name_H-M   'P 1'
#
loop_
_entity.id
_entity.type
_entity.pdbx_description
1 polymer ?
#
loop_
_entity_poly.entity_id
_entity_poly.type
_entity_poly.pdbx_seq_one_letter_code
_entity_poly.pdbx_strand_id
1 'polypeptide(L)'
;MKLTNFKRSVFIAMLVVLFGTFSNAVSAQSNKKQKYKVAVCDWMILKRQKLGAFGLASEIKADGIELDMGGLGKRPTFDSKLGDPIERQKFLDKSKETGVGISSIAMSGFYAQSFAKRDSINLMINDCVATMKNMKVKVAYLPLGTESDLTKNPELRPIIIERLKWAGKQVGKIGGVIAIETSLNATEEKKLLEEIGCKHIKSSFNFANAVDNGRDIATELKILGKKYLAQIHASTTDTVWLENDKNVDMPKIKKTLDEMNWKGWLIVERSRDVTQVHNVKANYGANVAYLKKIFQN
;
A
#
# COMPACT_ATOMS: atom_id res chain seq x y z
N MET A 1 -71.45 -54.28 48.81
CA MET A 1 -71.98 -55.05 47.67
C MET A 1 -72.28 -54.12 46.54
N LYS A 2 -71.76 -54.36 45.39
CA LYS A 2 -71.91 -53.70 44.07
C LYS A 2 -71.24 -52.30 43.84
N LEU A 3 -70.20 -52.44 43.08
CA LEU A 3 -69.45 -51.47 42.24
C LEU A 3 -70.39 -50.78 41.25
N THR A 4 -70.11 -49.51 40.96
CA THR A 4 -70.39 -48.94 39.65
C THR A 4 -69.24 -48.03 39.26
N ASN A 5 -68.64 -48.36 38.12
CA ASN A 5 -67.58 -47.63 37.43
C ASN A 5 -68.01 -46.23 36.95
N PHE A 6 -67.17 -45.25 37.19
CA PHE A 6 -67.31 -43.95 36.49
C PHE A 6 -66.02 -43.68 35.73
N LYS A 7 -66.07 -43.90 34.41
CA LYS A 7 -64.98 -43.56 33.50
C LYS A 7 -64.97 -42.06 33.35
N ARG A 8 -63.88 -41.44 33.75
CA ARG A 8 -63.57 -40.03 33.39
C ARG A 8 -62.55 -40.04 32.26
N SER A 9 -63.03 -39.61 31.07
CA SER A 9 -62.18 -39.31 29.92
C SER A 9 -61.45 -38.03 30.20
N VAL A 10 -60.11 -38.09 30.21
CA VAL A 10 -59.25 -36.94 30.28
C VAL A 10 -58.93 -36.56 28.86
N PHE A 11 -59.41 -35.42 28.42
CA PHE A 11 -58.94 -34.75 27.18
C PHE A 11 -57.59 -34.13 27.42
N ILE A 12 -56.55 -34.73 26.84
CA ILE A 12 -55.24 -34.11 26.79
C ILE A 12 -55.21 -33.16 25.59
N ALA A 13 -55.26 -31.90 25.86
CA ALA A 13 -55.02 -30.85 24.85
C ALA A 13 -53.53 -30.78 24.57
N MET A 14 -53.10 -31.24 23.39
CA MET A 14 -51.73 -31.22 22.93
C MET A 14 -51.44 -29.81 22.39
N LEU A 15 -50.81 -28.97 23.20
CA LEU A 15 -50.32 -27.65 22.82
C LEU A 15 -49.03 -27.84 21.98
N VAL A 16 -49.17 -27.78 20.66
CA VAL A 16 -48.02 -27.77 19.75
C VAL A 16 -47.42 -26.38 19.79
N VAL A 17 -46.35 -26.24 20.57
CA VAL A 17 -45.51 -25.05 20.54
C VAL A 17 -44.61 -25.13 19.29
N LEU A 18 -44.98 -24.42 18.24
CA LEU A 18 -44.15 -24.15 17.06
C LEU A 18 -42.97 -23.25 17.49
N PHE A 19 -41.85 -23.87 17.89
CA PHE A 19 -40.57 -23.16 17.93
C PHE A 19 -40.12 -22.87 16.47
N GLY A 20 -40.46 -21.71 16.00
CA GLY A 20 -39.84 -21.16 14.79
C GLY A 20 -38.34 -21.01 15.02
N THR A 21 -37.53 -21.96 14.53
CA THR A 21 -36.09 -21.78 14.45
C THR A 21 -35.81 -20.67 13.41
N PHE A 22 -35.64 -19.44 13.88
CA PHE A 22 -34.95 -18.42 13.08
C PHE A 22 -33.50 -18.90 12.88
N SER A 23 -33.29 -19.63 11.81
CA SER A 23 -31.95 -19.88 11.30
C SER A 23 -31.40 -18.52 10.86
N ASN A 24 -30.66 -17.86 11.76
CA ASN A 24 -29.73 -16.82 11.37
C ASN A 24 -28.71 -17.47 10.43
N ALA A 25 -28.98 -17.44 9.13
CA ALA A 25 -27.97 -17.66 8.11
C ALA A 25 -26.97 -16.52 8.25
N VAL A 26 -26.02 -16.66 9.19
CA VAL A 26 -24.76 -15.94 9.16
C VAL A 26 -24.12 -16.35 7.85
N SER A 27 -24.29 -15.49 6.84
CA SER A 27 -23.58 -15.60 5.59
C SER A 27 -22.09 -15.69 5.95
N ALA A 28 -21.55 -16.91 5.88
CA ALA A 28 -20.12 -17.14 5.92
C ALA A 28 -19.54 -16.46 4.68
N GLN A 29 -19.33 -15.15 4.79
CA GLN A 29 -18.58 -14.40 3.82
C GLN A 29 -17.19 -15.04 3.79
N SER A 30 -16.95 -15.87 2.78
CA SER A 30 -15.69 -16.56 2.61
C SER A 30 -14.60 -15.48 2.71
N ASN A 31 -13.71 -15.60 3.69
CA ASN A 31 -12.53 -14.75 3.86
C ASN A 31 -11.56 -14.96 2.68
N LYS A 32 -12.02 -14.67 1.45
CA LYS A 32 -11.13 -14.53 0.32
C LYS A 32 -10.20 -13.38 0.66
N LYS A 33 -8.96 -13.71 0.96
CA LYS A 33 -7.91 -12.72 1.26
C LYS A 33 -7.94 -11.65 0.17
N GLN A 34 -8.26 -10.42 0.55
CA GLN A 34 -8.39 -9.28 -0.35
C GLN A 34 -7.20 -9.21 -1.31
N LYS A 35 -7.46 -9.23 -2.62
CA LYS A 35 -6.42 -9.26 -3.66
C LYS A 35 -5.70 -7.93 -3.75
N TYR A 36 -6.47 -6.83 -3.70
CA TYR A 36 -5.99 -5.47 -3.75
C TYR A 36 -6.34 -4.75 -2.46
N LYS A 37 -5.38 -4.00 -1.91
CA LYS A 37 -5.59 -3.14 -0.76
C LYS A 37 -5.26 -1.71 -1.13
N VAL A 38 -5.96 -0.75 -0.55
CA VAL A 38 -5.76 0.67 -0.82
C VAL A 38 -5.15 1.34 0.41
N ALA A 39 -4.03 2.04 0.21
CA ALA A 39 -3.34 2.79 1.26
C ALA A 39 -3.16 4.26 0.86
N VAL A 40 -2.73 5.07 1.81
CA VAL A 40 -2.35 6.48 1.62
C VAL A 40 -0.96 6.75 2.22
N CYS A 41 -0.22 7.70 1.66
CA CYS A 41 1.08 8.13 2.18
C CYS A 41 0.89 9.06 3.38
N ASP A 42 1.51 8.77 4.53
CA ASP A 42 1.36 9.60 5.74
C ASP A 42 1.88 11.04 5.55
N TRP A 43 2.94 11.22 4.74
CA TRP A 43 3.50 12.54 4.44
C TRP A 43 2.62 13.36 3.50
N MET A 44 1.88 12.71 2.61
CA MET A 44 1.00 13.39 1.66
C MET A 44 -0.34 13.78 2.30
N ILE A 45 -0.82 13.03 3.28
CA ILE A 45 -1.99 13.42 4.10
C ILE A 45 -1.62 14.38 5.25
N LEU A 46 -0.42 15.00 5.21
CA LEU A 46 0.09 15.96 6.19
C LEU A 46 0.21 15.40 7.63
N LYS A 47 0.45 14.10 7.74
CA LYS A 47 0.56 13.38 9.01
C LYS A 47 1.86 12.57 9.13
N ARG A 48 2.94 13.03 8.43
CA ARG A 48 4.24 12.36 8.48
C ARG A 48 4.63 12.02 9.91
N GLN A 49 4.82 10.72 10.18
CA GLN A 49 5.19 10.19 11.49
C GLN A 49 4.32 10.69 12.67
N LYS A 50 3.01 10.83 12.44
CA LYS A 50 2.02 11.18 13.45
C LYS A 50 0.99 10.07 13.60
N LEU A 51 0.66 9.70 14.83
CA LEU A 51 -0.37 8.69 15.12
C LEU A 51 -1.74 9.03 14.53
N GLY A 52 -2.06 10.32 14.39
CA GLY A 52 -3.28 10.79 13.74
C GLY A 52 -3.42 10.42 12.26
N ALA A 53 -2.35 9.91 11.62
CA ALA A 53 -2.43 9.38 10.26
C ALA A 53 -3.36 8.17 10.19
N PHE A 54 -3.31 7.28 11.18
CA PHE A 54 -4.20 6.10 11.26
C PHE A 54 -5.67 6.49 11.44
N GLY A 55 -5.94 7.50 12.29
CA GLY A 55 -7.30 8.02 12.46
C GLY A 55 -7.87 8.56 11.17
N LEU A 56 -7.12 9.40 10.45
CA LEU A 56 -7.55 9.93 9.16
C LEU A 56 -7.69 8.83 8.10
N ALA A 57 -6.76 7.88 8.03
CA ALA A 57 -6.85 6.76 7.10
C ALA A 57 -8.09 5.90 7.37
N SER A 58 -8.42 5.63 8.64
CA SER A 58 -9.64 4.93 9.03
C SER A 58 -10.89 5.72 8.64
N GLU A 59 -10.90 7.03 8.87
CA GLU A 59 -12.02 7.92 8.53
C GLU A 59 -12.34 7.95 7.04
N ILE A 60 -11.30 7.97 6.19
CA ILE A 60 -11.44 7.88 4.72
C ILE A 60 -11.52 6.44 4.21
N LYS A 61 -11.61 5.44 5.10
CA LYS A 61 -11.76 4.02 4.80
C LYS A 61 -10.60 3.40 4.00
N ALA A 62 -9.38 3.94 4.13
CA ALA A 62 -8.19 3.30 3.59
C ALA A 62 -7.86 2.01 4.36
N ASP A 63 -7.35 0.99 3.66
CA ASP A 63 -6.96 -0.29 4.28
C ASP A 63 -5.60 -0.20 4.97
N GLY A 64 -4.79 0.82 4.62
CA GLY A 64 -3.46 0.96 5.17
C GLY A 64 -2.83 2.33 4.97
N ILE A 65 -1.62 2.45 5.52
CA ILE A 65 -0.75 3.61 5.40
C ILE A 65 0.63 3.17 4.93
N GLU A 66 1.23 3.93 4.04
CA GLU A 66 2.67 3.94 3.80
C GLU A 66 3.30 4.92 4.77
N LEU A 67 4.15 4.41 5.69
CA LEU A 67 4.78 5.21 6.75
C LEU A 67 6.15 5.71 6.31
N ASP A 68 6.37 7.01 6.42
CA ASP A 68 7.66 7.64 6.10
C ASP A 68 8.72 7.42 7.18
N MET A 69 9.97 7.25 6.77
CA MET A 69 11.14 7.17 7.66
C MET A 69 11.53 8.55 8.26
N GLY A 70 10.88 9.63 7.81
CA GLY A 70 11.24 11.00 8.23
C GLY A 70 12.24 11.66 7.30
N GLY A 71 12.59 12.91 7.65
CA GLY A 71 13.50 13.72 6.83
C GLY A 71 14.94 13.20 6.90
N LEU A 72 15.68 13.36 5.80
CA LEU A 72 17.10 13.07 5.75
C LEU A 72 17.95 14.29 6.20
N GLY A 73 17.71 15.47 5.64
CA GLY A 73 18.55 16.64 5.87
C GLY A 73 20.02 16.31 5.62
N LYS A 74 20.92 16.76 6.50
CA LYS A 74 22.36 16.44 6.48
C LYS A 74 22.73 15.24 7.41
N ARG A 75 21.74 14.54 7.96
CA ARG A 75 21.95 13.46 8.93
C ARG A 75 22.50 12.20 8.24
N PRO A 76 23.26 11.36 8.94
CA PRO A 76 23.72 10.07 8.40
C PRO A 76 22.58 9.04 8.28
N THR A 77 21.47 9.23 9.01
CA THR A 77 20.27 8.37 8.97
C THR A 77 19.00 9.24 8.90
N PHE A 78 17.83 8.60 8.82
CA PHE A 78 16.55 9.27 8.85
C PHE A 78 16.23 9.85 10.23
N ASP A 79 15.45 10.94 10.28
CA ASP A 79 14.86 11.49 11.50
C ASP A 79 13.59 10.69 11.85
N SER A 80 13.79 9.42 12.19
CA SER A 80 12.71 8.46 12.31
C SER A 80 12.32 8.20 13.75
N LYS A 81 11.05 8.43 14.10
CA LYS A 81 10.45 7.97 15.35
C LYS A 81 10.34 6.45 15.43
N LEU A 82 10.30 5.78 14.29
CA LEU A 82 10.14 4.33 14.20
C LEU A 82 11.39 3.56 14.66
N GLY A 83 12.54 4.23 14.77
CA GLY A 83 13.76 3.69 15.35
C GLY A 83 13.66 3.48 16.88
N ASP A 84 12.94 4.38 17.57
CA ASP A 84 12.71 4.27 19.00
C ASP A 84 11.68 3.16 19.32
N PRO A 85 11.99 2.20 20.21
CA PRO A 85 11.08 1.10 20.52
C PRO A 85 9.74 1.54 21.12
N ILE A 86 9.74 2.57 21.94
CA ILE A 86 8.53 3.07 22.65
C ILE A 86 7.64 3.79 21.63
N GLU A 87 8.20 4.69 20.83
CA GLU A 87 7.44 5.39 19.80
C GLU A 87 6.93 4.40 18.75
N ARG A 88 7.75 3.48 18.28
CA ARG A 88 7.37 2.43 17.34
C ARG A 88 6.18 1.61 17.83
N GLN A 89 6.18 1.22 19.12
CA GLN A 89 5.08 0.45 19.69
C GLN A 89 3.76 1.23 19.62
N LYS A 90 3.77 2.54 19.85
CA LYS A 90 2.57 3.38 19.70
C LYS A 90 1.98 3.31 18.27
N PHE A 91 2.83 3.27 17.23
CA PHE A 91 2.37 3.11 15.85
C PHE A 91 1.75 1.72 15.61
N LEU A 92 2.34 0.66 16.16
CA LEU A 92 1.80 -0.70 16.05
C LEU A 92 0.46 -0.83 16.78
N ASP A 93 0.36 -0.27 17.97
CA ASP A 93 -0.88 -0.26 18.77
C ASP A 93 -1.98 0.53 18.06
N LYS A 94 -1.65 1.68 17.48
CA LYS A 94 -2.60 2.51 16.74
C LYS A 94 -3.07 1.83 15.45
N SER A 95 -2.19 1.15 14.75
CA SER A 95 -2.55 0.30 13.60
C SER A 95 -3.57 -0.78 14.01
N LYS A 96 -3.33 -1.46 15.13
CA LYS A 96 -4.24 -2.49 15.66
C LYS A 96 -5.58 -1.90 16.10
N GLU A 97 -5.55 -0.77 16.83
CA GLU A 97 -6.75 -0.07 17.32
C GLU A 97 -7.69 0.35 16.18
N THR A 98 -7.13 0.91 15.11
CA THR A 98 -7.91 1.43 13.98
C THR A 98 -8.22 0.40 12.91
N GLY A 99 -7.58 -0.78 12.93
CA GLY A 99 -7.66 -1.77 11.86
C GLY A 99 -6.93 -1.36 10.56
N VAL A 100 -6.24 -0.20 10.56
CA VAL A 100 -5.49 0.30 9.41
C VAL A 100 -4.11 -0.34 9.38
N GLY A 101 -3.81 -1.12 8.33
CA GLY A 101 -2.53 -1.79 8.17
C GLY A 101 -1.38 -0.85 7.80
N ILE A 102 -0.15 -1.34 7.87
CA ILE A 102 1.02 -0.64 7.36
C ILE A 102 1.43 -1.33 6.05
N SER A 103 1.30 -0.62 4.93
CA SER A 103 1.58 -1.16 3.59
C SER A 103 3.07 -1.30 3.32
N SER A 104 3.81 -0.28 3.66
CA SER A 104 5.23 -0.13 3.37
C SER A 104 5.88 0.91 4.28
N ILE A 105 7.21 0.91 4.31
CA ILE A 105 8.04 1.95 4.94
C ILE A 105 8.65 2.79 3.82
N ALA A 106 8.49 4.12 3.87
CA ALA A 106 8.95 4.99 2.80
C ALA A 106 10.23 5.74 3.17
N MET A 107 11.19 5.71 2.27
CA MET A 107 12.40 6.54 2.29
C MET A 107 12.22 7.80 1.45
N SER A 108 11.11 8.55 1.67
CA SER A 108 10.68 9.67 0.82
C SER A 108 11.71 10.80 0.72
N GLY A 109 12.63 10.89 1.68
CA GLY A 109 13.72 11.88 1.65
C GLY A 109 14.61 11.81 0.41
N PHE A 110 14.63 10.66 -0.29
CA PHE A 110 15.35 10.50 -1.54
C PHE A 110 14.67 11.12 -2.77
N TYR A 111 13.48 11.69 -2.64
CA TYR A 111 12.95 12.58 -3.68
C TYR A 111 13.86 13.79 -3.94
N ALA A 112 14.36 14.41 -2.85
CA ALA A 112 15.16 15.63 -2.91
C ALA A 112 16.65 15.38 -2.71
N GLN A 113 17.07 14.15 -2.50
CA GLN A 113 18.48 13.81 -2.25
C GLN A 113 18.92 12.62 -3.08
N SER A 114 20.16 12.67 -3.55
CA SER A 114 20.69 11.63 -4.42
C SER A 114 20.99 10.34 -3.66
N PHE A 115 20.31 9.27 -4.02
CA PHE A 115 20.67 7.93 -3.60
C PHE A 115 22.08 7.53 -4.12
N ALA A 116 22.47 8.06 -5.28
CA ALA A 116 23.77 7.77 -5.91
C ALA A 116 24.94 8.53 -5.28
N LYS A 117 24.72 9.77 -4.81
CA LYS A 117 25.82 10.67 -4.37
C LYS A 117 26.01 10.72 -2.86
N ARG A 118 25.01 10.25 -2.08
CA ARG A 118 25.03 10.36 -0.63
C ARG A 118 25.98 9.33 0.00
N ASP A 119 26.80 9.75 0.98
CA ASP A 119 27.82 8.90 1.58
C ASP A 119 27.26 7.83 2.53
N SER A 120 26.26 8.15 3.34
CA SER A 120 25.76 7.28 4.41
C SER A 120 24.69 6.28 3.97
N ILE A 121 24.64 5.88 2.69
CA ILE A 121 23.61 4.99 2.15
C ILE A 121 23.51 3.67 2.92
N ASN A 122 24.64 3.10 3.31
CA ASN A 122 24.66 1.83 4.04
C ASN A 122 23.96 1.95 5.40
N LEU A 123 24.16 3.07 6.11
CA LEU A 123 23.51 3.32 7.39
C LEU A 123 22.01 3.52 7.19
N MET A 124 21.60 4.28 6.18
CA MET A 124 20.19 4.56 5.87
C MET A 124 19.41 3.29 5.48
N ILE A 125 20.00 2.45 4.64
CA ILE A 125 19.40 1.17 4.24
C ILE A 125 19.29 0.23 5.44
N ASN A 126 20.35 0.13 6.27
CA ASN A 126 20.31 -0.70 7.47
C ASN A 126 19.25 -0.21 8.47
N ASP A 127 19.11 1.10 8.67
CA ASP A 127 18.07 1.72 9.50
C ASP A 127 16.66 1.37 8.97
N CYS A 128 16.45 1.52 7.67
CA CYS A 128 15.19 1.12 7.04
C CYS A 128 14.90 -0.38 7.20
N VAL A 129 15.88 -1.25 6.96
CA VAL A 129 15.72 -2.72 7.10
C VAL A 129 15.44 -3.12 8.55
N ALA A 130 16.10 -2.48 9.53
CA ALA A 130 15.82 -2.68 10.95
C ALA A 130 14.38 -2.25 11.31
N THR A 131 13.95 -1.09 10.80
CA THR A 131 12.58 -0.59 10.97
C THR A 131 11.57 -1.56 10.35
N MET A 132 11.77 -1.99 9.10
CA MET A 132 10.92 -3.00 8.44
C MET A 132 10.78 -4.28 9.27
N LYS A 133 11.90 -4.80 9.79
CA LYS A 133 11.92 -6.00 10.63
C LYS A 133 11.09 -5.81 11.90
N ASN A 134 11.31 -4.72 12.61
CA ASN A 134 10.67 -4.41 13.88
C ASN A 134 9.17 -4.08 13.73
N MET A 135 8.80 -3.43 12.62
CA MET A 135 7.41 -3.12 12.26
C MET A 135 6.69 -4.31 11.58
N LYS A 136 7.41 -5.41 11.28
CA LYS A 136 6.90 -6.58 10.52
C LYS A 136 6.38 -6.21 9.12
N VAL A 137 6.94 -5.18 8.51
CA VAL A 137 6.61 -4.71 7.17
C VAL A 137 7.56 -5.34 6.15
N LYS A 138 7.05 -5.70 4.96
CA LYS A 138 7.82 -6.44 3.96
C LYS A 138 8.25 -5.62 2.76
N VAL A 139 7.73 -4.41 2.60
CA VAL A 139 8.05 -3.53 1.48
C VAL A 139 8.63 -2.22 2.02
N ALA A 140 9.75 -1.78 1.45
CA ALA A 140 10.24 -0.42 1.61
C ALA A 140 10.17 0.31 0.26
N TYR A 141 9.66 1.53 0.27
CA TYR A 141 9.62 2.41 -0.88
C TYR A 141 10.88 3.25 -0.96
N LEU A 142 11.51 3.31 -2.14
CA LEU A 142 12.72 4.09 -2.40
C LEU A 142 12.57 4.86 -3.71
N PRO A 143 12.25 6.15 -3.68
CA PRO A 143 12.26 6.98 -4.89
C PRO A 143 13.70 7.28 -5.33
N LEU A 144 13.99 7.08 -6.62
CA LEU A 144 15.18 7.58 -7.27
C LEU A 144 14.88 8.98 -7.84
N GLY A 145 14.47 9.90 -6.97
CA GLY A 145 13.94 11.22 -7.32
C GLY A 145 14.89 12.09 -8.14
N THR A 146 14.65 13.40 -8.16
CA THR A 146 15.27 14.37 -9.07
C THR A 146 16.79 14.23 -9.20
N GLU A 147 17.50 14.08 -8.09
CA GLU A 147 18.96 14.00 -8.03
C GLU A 147 19.55 12.64 -8.45
N SER A 148 18.70 11.62 -8.58
CA SER A 148 19.09 10.28 -9.05
C SER A 148 18.25 9.82 -10.24
N ASP A 149 17.56 10.74 -10.90
CA ASP A 149 16.77 10.48 -12.10
C ASP A 149 17.66 10.00 -13.24
N LEU A 150 17.57 8.74 -13.59
CA LEU A 150 18.37 8.11 -14.63
C LEU A 150 18.03 8.57 -16.05
N THR A 151 16.92 9.25 -16.27
CA THR A 151 16.62 9.88 -17.57
C THR A 151 17.42 11.15 -17.77
N LYS A 152 17.80 11.83 -16.69
CA LYS A 152 18.57 13.07 -16.68
C LYS A 152 20.04 12.86 -16.36
N ASN A 153 20.35 11.83 -15.56
CA ASN A 153 21.69 11.54 -15.05
C ASN A 153 22.06 10.06 -15.34
N PRO A 154 22.13 9.64 -16.62
CA PRO A 154 22.37 8.25 -16.98
C PRO A 154 23.75 7.74 -16.49
N GLU A 155 24.70 8.61 -16.25
CA GLU A 155 26.02 8.31 -15.70
C GLU A 155 25.97 7.77 -14.28
N LEU A 156 24.89 7.99 -13.54
CA LEU A 156 24.69 7.46 -12.17
C LEU A 156 24.25 6.01 -12.16
N ARG A 157 23.89 5.42 -13.33
CA ARG A 157 23.39 4.05 -13.42
C ARG A 157 24.30 3.01 -12.77
N PRO A 158 25.63 2.98 -13.00
CA PRO A 158 26.51 1.97 -12.40
C PRO A 158 26.51 2.00 -10.88
N ILE A 159 26.61 3.18 -10.27
CA ILE A 159 26.64 3.32 -8.80
C ILE A 159 25.27 2.99 -8.18
N ILE A 160 24.18 3.33 -8.85
CA ILE A 160 22.83 2.97 -8.40
C ILE A 160 22.66 1.45 -8.42
N ILE A 161 23.09 0.76 -9.46
CA ILE A 161 23.04 -0.70 -9.57
C ILE A 161 23.85 -1.35 -8.43
N GLU A 162 25.07 -0.89 -8.20
CA GLU A 162 25.94 -1.41 -7.13
C GLU A 162 25.24 -1.28 -5.76
N ARG A 163 24.76 -0.07 -5.44
CA ARG A 163 24.08 0.23 -4.17
C ARG A 163 22.81 -0.58 -4.00
N LEU A 164 22.01 -0.74 -5.06
CA LEU A 164 20.79 -1.54 -5.03
C LEU A 164 21.08 -3.04 -4.90
N LYS A 165 22.14 -3.56 -5.52
CA LYS A 165 22.58 -4.95 -5.30
C LYS A 165 22.91 -5.20 -3.82
N TRP A 166 23.65 -4.29 -3.20
CA TRP A 166 23.96 -4.37 -1.79
C TRP A 166 22.71 -4.24 -0.91
N ALA A 167 21.85 -3.23 -1.16
CA ALA A 167 20.61 -3.01 -0.43
C ALA A 167 19.67 -4.22 -0.53
N GLY A 168 19.55 -4.82 -1.72
CA GLY A 168 18.79 -6.04 -1.94
C GLY A 168 19.28 -7.23 -1.11
N LYS A 169 20.61 -7.37 -0.93
CA LYS A 169 21.16 -8.38 -0.02
C LYS A 169 20.77 -8.13 1.43
N GLN A 170 20.74 -6.86 1.89
CA GLN A 170 20.35 -6.54 3.27
C GLN A 170 18.88 -6.81 3.52
N VAL A 171 17.98 -6.29 2.67
CA VAL A 171 16.53 -6.49 2.84
C VAL A 171 16.13 -7.96 2.65
N GLY A 172 16.86 -8.69 1.85
CA GLY A 172 16.67 -10.13 1.64
C GLY A 172 16.84 -10.96 2.92
N LYS A 173 17.71 -10.54 3.86
CA LYS A 173 17.90 -11.22 5.15
C LYS A 173 16.62 -11.27 6.01
N ILE A 174 15.71 -10.32 5.81
CA ILE A 174 14.42 -10.27 6.51
C ILE A 174 13.24 -10.75 5.63
N GLY A 175 13.55 -11.29 4.44
CA GLY A 175 12.53 -11.68 3.45
C GLY A 175 11.69 -10.50 2.97
N GLY A 176 12.25 -9.30 2.96
CA GLY A 176 11.64 -8.07 2.48
C GLY A 176 12.02 -7.74 1.02
N VAL A 177 11.48 -6.62 0.55
CA VAL A 177 11.71 -6.05 -0.78
C VAL A 177 11.91 -4.54 -0.65
N ILE A 178 12.86 -3.98 -1.38
CA ILE A 178 12.91 -2.54 -1.65
C ILE A 178 12.26 -2.31 -3.02
N ALA A 179 11.22 -1.50 -3.04
CA ALA A 179 10.47 -1.10 -4.22
C ALA A 179 11.01 0.26 -4.68
N ILE A 180 11.75 0.28 -5.78
CA ILE A 180 12.28 1.53 -6.36
C ILE A 180 11.22 2.20 -7.23
N GLU A 181 11.17 3.53 -7.18
CA GLU A 181 10.42 4.34 -8.14
C GLU A 181 11.40 5.10 -9.03
N THR A 182 11.19 5.03 -10.34
CA THR A 182 12.05 5.67 -11.35
C THR A 182 11.21 6.47 -12.34
N SER A 183 11.84 7.42 -13.07
CA SER A 183 11.24 8.14 -14.20
C SER A 183 11.34 7.35 -15.51
N LEU A 184 11.99 6.18 -15.51
CA LEU A 184 12.16 5.34 -16.67
C LEU A 184 10.81 4.80 -17.18
N ASN A 185 10.72 4.50 -18.46
CA ASN A 185 9.63 3.68 -18.96
C ASN A 185 9.81 2.22 -18.52
N ALA A 186 8.76 1.42 -18.61
CA ALA A 186 8.76 0.05 -18.09
C ALA A 186 9.83 -0.85 -18.75
N THR A 187 10.17 -0.62 -20.01
CA THR A 187 11.22 -1.38 -20.70
C THR A 187 12.60 -1.11 -20.09
N GLU A 188 12.92 0.18 -19.89
CA GLU A 188 14.20 0.58 -19.32
C GLU A 188 14.29 0.28 -17.82
N GLU A 189 13.19 0.41 -17.08
CA GLU A 189 13.14 0.00 -15.68
C GLU A 189 13.31 -1.51 -15.51
N LYS A 190 12.69 -2.31 -16.38
CA LYS A 190 12.87 -3.76 -16.40
C LYS A 190 14.34 -4.14 -16.67
N LYS A 191 14.99 -3.50 -17.65
CA LYS A 191 16.44 -3.69 -17.88
C LYS A 191 17.28 -3.34 -16.64
N LEU A 192 16.96 -2.23 -15.97
CA LEU A 192 17.62 -1.85 -14.73
C LEU A 192 17.49 -2.94 -13.66
N LEU A 193 16.28 -3.47 -13.45
CA LEU A 193 16.01 -4.54 -12.50
C LEU A 193 16.72 -5.86 -12.87
N GLU A 194 16.85 -6.14 -14.16
CA GLU A 194 17.60 -7.31 -14.68
C GLU A 194 19.11 -7.15 -14.46
N GLU A 195 19.67 -5.96 -14.67
CA GLU A 195 21.09 -5.66 -14.40
C GLU A 195 21.40 -5.70 -12.90
N ILE A 196 20.48 -5.25 -12.04
CA ILE A 196 20.60 -5.42 -10.58
C ILE A 196 20.60 -6.91 -10.23
N GLY A 197 19.82 -7.74 -10.90
CA GLY A 197 19.80 -9.19 -10.75
C GLY A 197 19.40 -9.68 -9.35
N CYS A 198 18.66 -8.87 -8.58
CA CYS A 198 18.25 -9.18 -7.21
C CYS A 198 16.74 -9.25 -7.06
N LYS A 199 16.20 -10.41 -6.69
CA LYS A 199 14.75 -10.60 -6.50
C LYS A 199 14.13 -9.74 -5.38
N HIS A 200 14.95 -9.14 -4.52
CA HIS A 200 14.56 -8.28 -3.41
C HIS A 200 14.55 -6.79 -3.77
N ILE A 201 14.90 -6.45 -5.01
CA ILE A 201 14.69 -5.12 -5.60
C ILE A 201 13.62 -5.26 -6.66
N LYS A 202 12.58 -4.44 -6.55
CA LYS A 202 11.43 -4.44 -7.46
C LYS A 202 10.96 -3.02 -7.72
N SER A 203 9.98 -2.86 -8.59
CA SER A 203 9.35 -1.60 -8.91
C SER A 203 8.26 -1.22 -7.89
N SER A 204 8.23 0.04 -7.51
CA SER A 204 7.06 0.78 -7.06
C SER A 204 6.55 1.57 -8.26
N PHE A 205 5.67 0.97 -9.05
CA PHE A 205 5.19 1.60 -10.27
C PHE A 205 4.30 2.81 -9.94
N ASN A 206 4.59 3.97 -10.53
CA ASN A 206 3.83 5.19 -10.29
C ASN A 206 3.04 5.59 -11.56
N PHE A 207 1.71 5.73 -11.44
CA PHE A 207 0.84 6.13 -12.54
C PHE A 207 1.21 7.50 -13.09
N ALA A 208 1.58 8.45 -12.22
CA ALA A 208 1.97 9.80 -12.64
C ALA A 208 3.14 9.75 -13.63
N ASN A 209 4.15 8.93 -13.38
CA ASN A 209 5.29 8.79 -14.28
C ASN A 209 4.89 8.31 -15.69
N ALA A 210 3.90 7.43 -15.79
CA ALA A 210 3.40 7.00 -17.09
C ALA A 210 2.59 8.09 -17.76
N VAL A 211 1.62 8.68 -17.07
CA VAL A 211 0.70 9.70 -17.60
C VAL A 211 1.43 10.98 -18.03
N ASP A 212 2.31 11.50 -17.18
CA ASP A 212 3.05 12.74 -17.43
C ASP A 212 3.99 12.63 -18.65
N ASN A 213 4.32 11.39 -19.04
CA ASN A 213 5.12 11.10 -20.24
C ASN A 213 4.28 10.50 -21.41
N GLY A 214 2.96 10.64 -21.37
CA GLY A 214 2.06 10.18 -22.43
C GLY A 214 2.04 8.65 -22.64
N ARG A 215 2.40 7.86 -21.63
CA ARG A 215 2.47 6.40 -21.70
C ARG A 215 1.20 5.75 -21.13
N ASP A 216 0.76 4.67 -21.75
CA ASP A 216 -0.39 3.89 -21.30
C ASP A 216 -0.02 3.02 -20.09
N ILE A 217 -0.65 3.27 -18.94
CA ILE A 217 -0.37 2.57 -17.68
C ILE A 217 -0.50 1.05 -17.84
N ALA A 218 -1.55 0.57 -18.50
CA ALA A 218 -1.81 -0.86 -18.65
C ALA A 218 -0.72 -1.55 -19.48
N THR A 219 -0.24 -0.88 -20.52
CA THR A 219 0.87 -1.36 -21.36
C THR A 219 2.19 -1.40 -20.57
N GLU A 220 2.51 -0.34 -19.85
CA GLU A 220 3.70 -0.27 -19.00
C GLU A 220 3.69 -1.41 -17.93
N LEU A 221 2.55 -1.64 -17.26
CA LEU A 221 2.40 -2.73 -16.30
C LEU A 221 2.61 -4.11 -16.93
N LYS A 222 2.13 -4.35 -18.16
CA LYS A 222 2.34 -5.61 -18.88
C LYS A 222 3.82 -5.83 -19.22
N ILE A 223 4.53 -4.78 -19.66
CA ILE A 223 5.96 -4.83 -19.98
C ILE A 223 6.78 -5.17 -18.72
N LEU A 224 6.52 -4.45 -17.61
CA LEU A 224 7.20 -4.68 -16.34
C LEU A 224 6.93 -6.08 -15.81
N GLY A 225 5.69 -6.50 -15.83
CA GLY A 225 5.23 -7.83 -15.42
C GLY A 225 5.21 -8.02 -13.88
N LYS A 226 4.41 -8.99 -13.46
CA LYS A 226 4.20 -9.31 -12.03
C LYS A 226 5.49 -9.56 -11.24
N LYS A 227 6.49 -10.17 -11.87
CA LYS A 227 7.76 -10.55 -11.22
C LYS A 227 8.46 -9.35 -10.60
N TYR A 228 8.41 -8.22 -11.30
CA TYR A 228 9.14 -7.01 -10.92
C TYR A 228 8.30 -6.01 -10.13
N LEU A 229 7.00 -6.21 -9.99
CA LEU A 229 6.08 -5.26 -9.36
C LEU A 229 5.88 -5.59 -7.87
N ALA A 230 6.25 -4.67 -6.97
CA ALA A 230 6.06 -4.80 -5.52
C ALA A 230 4.81 -4.08 -5.02
N GLN A 231 4.64 -2.82 -5.40
CA GLN A 231 3.50 -1.97 -5.07
C GLN A 231 3.22 -0.98 -6.19
N ILE A 232 2.13 -0.27 -6.11
CA ILE A 232 1.72 0.75 -7.10
C ILE A 232 1.36 2.03 -6.37
N HIS A 233 1.97 3.15 -6.73
CA HIS A 233 1.46 4.49 -6.45
C HIS A 233 0.36 4.79 -7.48
N ALA A 234 -0.88 4.56 -7.06
CA ALA A 234 -2.06 4.59 -7.92
C ALA A 234 -2.68 5.99 -7.93
N SER A 235 -1.89 6.99 -8.31
CA SER A 235 -2.33 8.38 -8.43
C SER A 235 -1.55 9.09 -9.54
N THR A 236 -2.19 10.12 -10.12
CA THR A 236 -1.59 11.00 -11.12
C THR A 236 -1.15 12.30 -10.48
N THR A 237 -0.55 13.20 -11.26
CA THR A 237 -0.24 14.56 -10.83
C THR A 237 -1.51 15.33 -10.47
N ASP A 238 -1.40 16.24 -9.49
CA ASP A 238 -2.54 16.99 -8.97
C ASP A 238 -3.20 17.85 -10.06
N THR A 239 -4.45 17.56 -10.35
CA THR A 239 -5.33 18.31 -11.24
C THR A 239 -6.78 18.09 -10.82
N VAL A 240 -7.22 16.84 -10.83
CA VAL A 240 -8.54 16.37 -10.46
C VAL A 240 -8.44 15.05 -9.68
N TRP A 241 -9.52 14.60 -9.07
CA TRP A 241 -9.58 13.25 -8.50
C TRP A 241 -9.47 12.17 -9.58
N LEU A 242 -8.96 11.01 -9.22
CA LEU A 242 -8.76 9.87 -10.14
C LEU A 242 -10.00 9.48 -10.94
N GLU A 243 -11.19 9.58 -10.35
CA GLU A 243 -12.46 9.28 -11.03
C GLU A 243 -12.72 10.23 -12.22
N ASN A 244 -12.17 11.43 -12.16
CA ASN A 244 -12.35 12.49 -13.16
C ASN A 244 -11.14 12.64 -14.11
N ASP A 245 -10.08 11.87 -13.89
CA ASP A 245 -8.87 11.94 -14.74
C ASP A 245 -9.06 11.14 -16.03
N LYS A 246 -9.22 11.86 -17.12
CA LYS A 246 -9.43 11.29 -18.46
C LYS A 246 -8.22 10.56 -19.03
N ASN A 247 -7.04 10.73 -18.43
CA ASN A 247 -5.81 10.08 -18.86
C ASN A 247 -5.65 8.69 -18.22
N VAL A 248 -6.58 8.28 -17.35
CA VAL A 248 -6.48 7.02 -16.62
C VAL A 248 -7.70 6.14 -16.89
N ASP A 249 -7.48 5.06 -17.63
CA ASP A 249 -8.47 3.99 -17.81
C ASP A 249 -8.35 2.96 -16.68
N MET A 250 -8.96 3.26 -15.55
CA MET A 250 -8.89 2.42 -14.34
C MET A 250 -9.46 1.00 -14.56
N PRO A 251 -10.59 0.79 -15.26
CA PRO A 251 -11.08 -0.54 -15.63
C PRO A 251 -10.07 -1.35 -16.43
N LYS A 252 -9.39 -0.75 -17.42
CA LYS A 252 -8.33 -1.39 -18.22
C LYS A 252 -7.14 -1.78 -17.36
N ILE A 253 -6.74 -0.91 -16.44
CA ILE A 253 -5.66 -1.18 -15.48
C ILE A 253 -6.02 -2.36 -14.58
N LYS A 254 -7.23 -2.38 -14.01
CA LYS A 254 -7.70 -3.51 -13.20
C LYS A 254 -7.66 -4.82 -13.98
N LYS A 255 -8.23 -4.83 -15.18
CA LYS A 255 -8.21 -6.00 -16.06
C LYS A 255 -6.77 -6.51 -16.28
N THR A 256 -5.84 -5.61 -16.56
CA THR A 256 -4.42 -5.95 -16.76
C THR A 256 -3.81 -6.59 -15.51
N LEU A 257 -4.01 -6.00 -14.33
CA LEU A 257 -3.50 -6.55 -13.07
C LEU A 257 -4.14 -7.90 -12.71
N ASP A 258 -5.41 -8.09 -13.10
CA ASP A 258 -6.12 -9.37 -12.94
C ASP A 258 -5.55 -10.45 -13.84
N GLU A 259 -5.33 -10.15 -15.13
CA GLU A 259 -4.68 -11.03 -16.10
C GLU A 259 -3.27 -11.43 -15.65
N MET A 260 -2.50 -10.49 -15.09
CA MET A 260 -1.20 -10.75 -14.50
C MET A 260 -1.27 -11.58 -13.21
N ASN A 261 -2.47 -11.77 -12.64
CA ASN A 261 -2.68 -12.33 -11.30
C ASN A 261 -1.80 -11.63 -10.24
N TRP A 262 -1.69 -10.30 -10.33
CA TRP A 262 -0.97 -9.50 -9.35
C TRP A 262 -1.84 -9.25 -8.12
N LYS A 263 -1.20 -9.13 -6.95
CA LYS A 263 -1.85 -8.82 -5.66
C LYS A 263 -0.95 -7.87 -4.90
N GLY A 264 -1.53 -6.84 -4.31
CA GLY A 264 -0.70 -5.89 -3.56
C GLY A 264 -1.42 -4.64 -3.14
N TRP A 265 -0.62 -3.62 -2.85
CA TRP A 265 -1.07 -2.33 -2.39
C TRP A 265 -1.14 -1.33 -3.54
N LEU A 266 -2.28 -0.65 -3.63
CA LEU A 266 -2.50 0.55 -4.42
C LEU A 266 -2.44 1.73 -3.46
N ILE A 267 -1.48 2.61 -3.62
CA ILE A 267 -1.19 3.67 -2.66
C ILE A 267 -1.54 5.01 -3.30
N VAL A 268 -2.41 5.77 -2.66
CA VAL A 268 -2.76 7.13 -3.10
C VAL A 268 -1.71 8.10 -2.56
N GLU A 269 -0.98 8.70 -3.48
CA GLU A 269 0.04 9.71 -3.20
C GLU A 269 -0.47 11.12 -3.53
N ARG A 270 -1.08 11.31 -4.70
CA ARG A 270 -1.54 12.58 -5.27
C ARG A 270 -2.97 12.48 -5.81
N SER A 271 -3.25 13.09 -6.97
CA SER A 271 -4.57 13.24 -7.59
C SER A 271 -5.50 14.10 -6.75
N ARG A 272 -4.98 15.22 -6.26
CA ARG A 272 -5.77 16.21 -5.54
C ARG A 272 -6.46 17.13 -6.53
N ASP A 273 -7.70 17.49 -6.23
CA ASP A 273 -8.43 18.54 -6.92
C ASP A 273 -7.76 19.89 -6.59
N VAL A 274 -7.23 20.56 -7.60
CA VAL A 274 -6.50 21.83 -7.44
C VAL A 274 -7.39 22.97 -6.94
N THR A 275 -8.72 22.87 -7.10
CA THR A 275 -9.68 23.86 -6.57
C THR A 275 -9.85 23.77 -5.06
N GLN A 276 -9.45 22.62 -4.45
CA GLN A 276 -9.54 22.38 -3.02
C GLN A 276 -8.32 21.60 -2.49
N VAL A 277 -7.15 21.91 -2.97
CA VAL A 277 -5.89 21.16 -2.69
C VAL A 277 -5.60 20.97 -1.20
N HIS A 278 -6.04 21.90 -0.35
CA HIS A 278 -5.85 21.84 1.11
C HIS A 278 -6.89 20.95 1.83
N ASN A 279 -7.96 20.53 1.15
CA ASN A 279 -8.96 19.63 1.72
C ASN A 279 -8.48 18.17 1.66
N VAL A 280 -7.55 17.84 2.56
CA VAL A 280 -6.90 16.52 2.61
C VAL A 280 -7.92 15.39 2.68
N LYS A 281 -8.92 15.51 3.58
CA LYS A 281 -9.94 14.47 3.77
C LYS A 281 -10.77 14.23 2.50
N ALA A 282 -11.21 15.28 1.83
CA ALA A 282 -11.98 15.14 0.60
C ALA A 282 -11.14 14.53 -0.52
N ASN A 283 -9.92 15.05 -0.75
CA ASN A 283 -9.05 14.59 -1.82
C ASN A 283 -8.68 13.11 -1.68
N TYR A 284 -8.17 12.72 -0.52
CA TYR A 284 -7.74 11.32 -0.31
C TYR A 284 -8.94 10.39 -0.13
N GLY A 285 -10.03 10.87 0.48
CA GLY A 285 -11.26 10.10 0.64
C GLY A 285 -11.90 9.74 -0.70
N ALA A 286 -12.00 10.70 -1.63
CA ALA A 286 -12.53 10.46 -2.97
C ALA A 286 -11.70 9.43 -3.74
N ASN A 287 -10.37 9.59 -3.76
CA ASN A 287 -9.47 8.67 -4.47
C ASN A 287 -9.47 7.26 -3.85
N VAL A 288 -9.46 7.14 -2.51
CA VAL A 288 -9.58 5.85 -1.83
C VAL A 288 -10.91 5.17 -2.17
N ALA A 289 -12.03 5.90 -2.09
CA ALA A 289 -13.35 5.36 -2.41
C ALA A 289 -13.42 4.86 -3.86
N TYR A 290 -12.88 5.64 -4.80
CA TYR A 290 -12.84 5.26 -6.21
C TYR A 290 -12.00 4.00 -6.45
N LEU A 291 -10.78 3.94 -5.92
CA LEU A 291 -9.94 2.75 -6.05
C LEU A 291 -10.61 1.52 -5.43
N LYS A 292 -11.23 1.64 -4.26
CA LYS A 292 -11.95 0.52 -3.64
C LYS A 292 -13.15 0.08 -4.47
N LYS A 293 -13.93 1.01 -5.02
CA LYS A 293 -15.04 0.73 -5.95
C LYS A 293 -14.58 -0.11 -7.14
N ILE A 294 -13.42 0.20 -7.73
CA ILE A 294 -12.88 -0.51 -8.90
C ILE A 294 -12.23 -1.84 -8.52
N PHE A 295 -11.41 -1.90 -7.50
CA PHE A 295 -10.50 -3.02 -7.23
C PHE A 295 -10.98 -4.01 -6.17
N GLN A 296 -11.98 -3.64 -5.37
CA GLN A 296 -12.44 -4.46 -4.25
C GLN A 296 -13.88 -4.98 -4.39
N ASN A 297 -14.58 -4.56 -5.45
CA ASN A 297 -15.95 -5.02 -5.77
C ASN A 297 -15.93 -6.08 -6.85
#